data_427d5e710acb2ca4d94694da695f6ada
#
_entry.id   427d5e710acb2ca4d94694da695f6ada
#
_cell.length_a   1.000
_cell.length_b   1.000
_cell.length_c   1.000
_cell.angle_alpha   90.00
_cell.angle_beta   90.00
_cell.angle_gamma   90.00
#
_symmetry.space_group_name_H-M   'P 1'
#
loop_
_entity.id
_entity.type
_entity.pdbx_description
1 polymer ?
#
loop_
_entity_poly.entity_id
_entity_poly.type
_entity_poly.pdbx_seq_one_letter_code
_entity_poly.pdbx_strand_id
1 'polypeptide(L)'
;MKRILSIGLAAVLLLSAGCTKKGGTSAAASGAANTVTYPAAISEEDYEAQWKVREDNPVKDETIASLNAFAQSSAEKLLTNAGQNENYSPLSLYYALTLLANGASGETKANLESVLHTEDAAAMAKELGNLLRMLYRDNKAAKLKIANSLWMQNDVQFQDAFKATATDDLYASLFNVDFTDETTVDKMIAWIRENTSNLEPSFSLDPETIMAIINTIDYRAAWYDEFMKEKNEKLPFHTLAGDIDAEYMTQKKEFTTYYRGDGFARATLRLAEGGEMIFVLPDENTTLSELLSRENALNTLLEGGESRDADITYRIPKFRFSSDFDLAPLIKALGAEDIFTDKADFSAMTAQPAAVSQIKQQSFIEVNEKGVAASAYTMIDAVAMGLPPEGLEQLDFTLNRPFLYAITADGGALMFVGTVYAPSMD
;
A
#
# COMPACT_ATOMS: atom_id res chain seq x y z
N MET A 1 2.00 -53.30 -64.88
CA MET A 1 2.82 -53.20 -63.68
C MET A 1 3.08 -51.72 -63.39
N LYS A 2 2.26 -51.08 -62.60
CA LYS A 2 2.55 -49.72 -61.98
C LYS A 2 1.95 -49.72 -60.59
N ARG A 3 2.82 -49.68 -59.61
CA ARG A 3 2.47 -49.56 -58.18
C ARG A 3 2.14 -48.09 -57.86
N ILE A 4 0.95 -47.87 -57.35
CA ILE A 4 0.49 -46.57 -56.86
C ILE A 4 0.87 -46.50 -55.36
N LEU A 5 1.70 -45.53 -55.03
CA LEU A 5 2.07 -45.19 -53.64
C LEU A 5 1.03 -44.19 -53.09
N SER A 6 0.26 -44.59 -52.12
CA SER A 6 -0.63 -43.70 -51.36
C SER A 6 0.15 -43.01 -50.24
N ILE A 7 0.25 -41.69 -50.33
CA ILE A 7 0.82 -40.83 -49.27
C ILE A 7 -0.33 -40.47 -48.31
N GLY A 8 -0.25 -41.02 -47.09
CA GLY A 8 -1.13 -40.62 -45.99
C GLY A 8 -0.70 -39.32 -45.40
N LEU A 9 -1.58 -38.32 -45.45
CA LEU A 9 -1.40 -37.02 -44.79
C LEU A 9 -1.81 -37.17 -43.32
N ALA A 10 -0.83 -37.21 -42.41
CA ALA A 10 -1.10 -37.15 -40.97
C ALA A 10 -1.28 -35.68 -40.56
N ALA A 11 -2.50 -35.29 -40.24
CA ALA A 11 -2.78 -34.00 -39.61
C ALA A 11 -2.34 -34.06 -38.17
N VAL A 12 -1.27 -33.33 -37.85
CA VAL A 12 -0.84 -33.07 -36.48
C VAL A 12 -1.72 -31.94 -35.93
N LEU A 13 -2.71 -32.28 -35.11
CA LEU A 13 -3.43 -31.34 -34.26
C LEU A 13 -2.49 -30.89 -33.14
N LEU A 14 -1.89 -29.72 -33.30
CA LEU A 14 -1.26 -28.99 -32.23
C LEU A 14 -2.37 -28.47 -31.27
N LEU A 15 -2.63 -29.22 -30.22
CA LEU A 15 -3.32 -28.75 -29.04
C LEU A 15 -2.39 -27.73 -28.37
N SER A 16 -2.64 -26.45 -28.58
CA SER A 16 -2.10 -25.38 -27.74
C SER A 16 -2.76 -25.49 -26.36
N ALA A 17 -2.11 -26.23 -25.47
CA ALA A 17 -2.43 -26.14 -24.06
C ALA A 17 -2.04 -24.74 -23.59
N GLY A 18 -3.02 -23.84 -23.54
CA GLY A 18 -2.90 -22.59 -22.81
C GLY A 18 -2.60 -22.91 -21.35
N CYS A 19 -1.37 -22.71 -20.92
CA CYS A 19 -1.04 -22.67 -19.51
C CYS A 19 -1.69 -21.41 -18.93
N THR A 20 -2.92 -21.51 -18.48
CA THR A 20 -3.43 -20.61 -17.44
C THR A 20 -2.53 -20.83 -16.22
N LYS A 21 -1.66 -19.89 -15.92
CA LYS A 21 -0.97 -19.85 -14.65
C LYS A 21 -2.05 -19.78 -13.57
N LYS A 22 -2.24 -20.87 -12.83
CA LYS A 22 -3.05 -20.87 -11.61
C LYS A 22 -2.51 -19.79 -10.70
N GLY A 23 -3.41 -19.01 -10.08
CA GLY A 23 -3.08 -18.03 -9.08
C GLY A 23 -2.04 -18.57 -8.11
N GLY A 24 -1.06 -17.73 -7.74
CA GLY A 24 0.00 -18.14 -6.84
C GLY A 24 -0.59 -18.54 -5.49
N THR A 25 -0.62 -19.85 -5.21
CA THR A 25 -0.73 -20.27 -3.82
C THR A 25 0.54 -19.80 -3.13
N SER A 26 0.40 -18.89 -2.14
CA SER A 26 1.46 -18.71 -1.15
C SER A 26 1.84 -20.11 -0.68
N ALA A 27 3.10 -20.48 -0.84
CA ALA A 27 3.59 -21.72 -0.26
C ALA A 27 3.22 -21.63 1.22
N ALA A 28 2.38 -22.54 1.70
CA ALA A 28 1.90 -22.50 3.06
C ALA A 28 3.14 -22.50 3.96
N ALA A 29 3.41 -21.37 4.64
CA ALA A 29 4.33 -21.39 5.76
C ALA A 29 3.86 -22.57 6.62
N SER A 30 4.72 -23.54 6.86
CA SER A 30 4.33 -24.81 7.45
C SER A 30 3.67 -24.57 8.80
N GLY A 31 2.35 -24.81 8.91
CA GLY A 31 1.59 -24.60 10.12
C GLY A 31 0.43 -23.61 10.07
N ALA A 32 0.09 -23.05 8.89
CA ALA A 32 -1.09 -22.20 8.76
C ALA A 32 -2.40 -22.98 9.00
N ALA A 33 -3.34 -22.38 9.73
CA ALA A 33 -4.66 -22.96 10.00
C ALA A 33 -5.62 -22.79 8.78
N ASN A 34 -5.22 -22.02 7.75
CA ASN A 34 -5.94 -21.81 6.51
C ASN A 34 -4.99 -21.73 5.31
N THR A 35 -5.54 -21.72 4.10
CA THR A 35 -4.77 -21.52 2.85
C THR A 35 -5.32 -20.30 2.12
N VAL A 36 -4.50 -19.28 1.96
CA VAL A 36 -4.84 -18.07 1.21
C VAL A 36 -4.42 -18.24 -0.25
N THR A 37 -5.34 -17.94 -1.17
CA THR A 37 -5.07 -17.94 -2.61
C THR A 37 -5.32 -16.54 -3.16
N TYR A 38 -4.24 -15.86 -3.55
CA TYR A 38 -4.34 -14.54 -4.17
C TYR A 38 -4.89 -14.63 -5.60
N PRO A 39 -5.45 -13.52 -6.12
CA PRO A 39 -5.91 -13.45 -7.51
C PRO A 39 -4.80 -13.84 -8.49
N ALA A 40 -5.18 -14.29 -9.69
CA ALA A 40 -4.22 -14.51 -10.76
C ALA A 40 -3.61 -13.18 -11.21
N ALA A 41 -2.30 -13.18 -11.45
CA ALA A 41 -1.64 -12.02 -12.03
C ALA A 41 -2.17 -11.76 -13.45
N ILE A 42 -2.48 -10.50 -13.75
CA ILE A 42 -2.92 -10.04 -15.07
C ILE A 42 -1.75 -9.28 -15.71
N SER A 43 -1.52 -9.56 -16.99
CA SER A 43 -0.52 -8.81 -17.76
C SER A 43 -0.91 -7.35 -17.91
N GLU A 44 0.10 -6.47 -17.89
CA GLU A 44 -0.07 -5.04 -18.15
C GLU A 44 -0.66 -4.72 -19.54
N GLU A 45 -0.53 -5.64 -20.50
CA GLU A 45 -1.06 -5.49 -21.86
C GLU A 45 -2.48 -6.08 -22.02
N ASP A 46 -3.00 -6.80 -21.02
CA ASP A 46 -4.33 -7.41 -21.08
C ASP A 46 -5.42 -6.49 -20.50
N TYR A 47 -5.72 -5.44 -21.25
CA TYR A 47 -6.73 -4.43 -20.86
C TYR A 47 -8.15 -5.03 -20.71
N GLU A 48 -8.48 -6.08 -21.47
CA GLU A 48 -9.79 -6.75 -21.38
C GLU A 48 -9.93 -7.46 -20.03
N ALA A 49 -8.91 -8.22 -19.62
CA ALA A 49 -8.91 -8.87 -18.33
C ALA A 49 -8.88 -7.85 -17.16
N GLN A 50 -8.14 -6.76 -17.28
CA GLN A 50 -8.12 -5.68 -16.28
C GLN A 50 -9.50 -5.01 -16.14
N TRP A 51 -10.16 -4.70 -17.26
CA TRP A 51 -11.52 -4.16 -17.28
C TRP A 51 -12.51 -5.13 -16.61
N LYS A 52 -12.45 -6.41 -17.00
CA LYS A 52 -13.32 -7.44 -16.45
C LYS A 52 -13.18 -7.59 -14.94
N VAL A 53 -11.97 -7.55 -14.41
CA VAL A 53 -11.74 -7.61 -12.94
C VAL A 53 -12.42 -6.44 -12.24
N ARG A 54 -12.38 -5.23 -12.80
CA ARG A 54 -13.08 -4.06 -12.24
C ARG A 54 -14.59 -4.21 -12.28
N GLU A 55 -15.13 -4.73 -13.40
CA GLU A 55 -16.57 -4.98 -13.54
C GLU A 55 -17.07 -6.06 -12.57
N ASP A 56 -16.29 -7.14 -12.40
CA ASP A 56 -16.65 -8.27 -11.53
C ASP A 56 -16.46 -7.96 -10.03
N ASN A 57 -15.69 -6.91 -9.68
CA ASN A 57 -15.36 -6.55 -8.29
C ASN A 57 -15.66 -5.06 -8.02
N PRO A 58 -16.91 -4.63 -8.11
CA PRO A 58 -17.26 -3.23 -7.83
C PRO A 58 -16.98 -2.88 -6.37
N VAL A 59 -16.43 -1.69 -6.15
CA VAL A 59 -16.20 -1.08 -4.83
C VAL A 59 -17.03 0.18 -4.74
N LYS A 60 -17.72 0.38 -3.62
CA LYS A 60 -18.55 1.55 -3.41
C LYS A 60 -17.70 2.78 -3.07
N ASP A 61 -18.16 3.96 -3.49
CA ASP A 61 -17.52 5.23 -3.14
C ASP A 61 -17.47 5.45 -1.62
N GLU A 62 -18.51 5.00 -0.87
CA GLU A 62 -18.53 5.09 0.59
C GLU A 62 -17.41 4.26 1.24
N THR A 63 -17.04 3.12 0.64
CA THR A 63 -15.92 2.29 1.12
C THR A 63 -14.60 3.05 1.00
N ILE A 64 -14.35 3.68 -0.15
CA ILE A 64 -13.16 4.51 -0.38
C ILE A 64 -13.16 5.72 0.55
N ALA A 65 -14.33 6.36 0.76
CA ALA A 65 -14.46 7.49 1.68
C ALA A 65 -14.14 7.09 3.14
N SER A 66 -14.65 5.95 3.63
CA SER A 66 -14.35 5.43 4.96
C SER A 66 -12.86 5.11 5.13
N LEU A 67 -12.27 4.45 4.12
CA LEU A 67 -10.84 4.15 4.11
C LEU A 67 -9.99 5.43 4.14
N ASN A 68 -10.32 6.43 3.33
CA ASN A 68 -9.57 7.69 3.28
C ASN A 68 -9.76 8.51 4.56
N ALA A 69 -10.94 8.51 5.18
CA ALA A 69 -11.18 9.13 6.49
C ALA A 69 -10.32 8.49 7.58
N PHE A 70 -10.26 7.16 7.62
CA PHE A 70 -9.35 6.42 8.50
C PHE A 70 -7.88 6.77 8.20
N ALA A 71 -7.50 6.79 6.92
CA ALA A 71 -6.14 7.08 6.49
C ALA A 71 -5.69 8.46 6.97
N GLN A 72 -6.54 9.48 6.84
CA GLN A 72 -6.25 10.83 7.31
C GLN A 72 -6.12 10.87 8.83
N SER A 73 -7.12 10.37 9.57
CA SER A 73 -7.13 10.40 11.04
C SER A 73 -5.99 9.63 11.69
N SER A 74 -5.59 8.50 11.09
CA SER A 74 -4.50 7.67 11.58
C SER A 74 -3.13 8.27 11.27
N ALA A 75 -2.92 8.75 10.04
CA ALA A 75 -1.64 9.33 9.65
C ALA A 75 -1.35 10.66 10.34
N GLU A 76 -2.36 11.50 10.62
CA GLU A 76 -2.20 12.72 11.41
C GLU A 76 -1.68 12.44 12.83
N LYS A 77 -2.06 11.30 13.42
CA LYS A 77 -1.58 10.87 14.73
C LYS A 77 -0.20 10.19 14.69
N LEU A 78 0.13 9.56 13.56
CA LEU A 78 1.35 8.78 13.42
C LEU A 78 2.53 9.62 12.93
N LEU A 79 2.34 10.47 11.90
CA LEU A 79 3.40 11.22 11.24
C LEU A 79 3.75 12.51 12.00
N THR A 80 4.09 12.37 13.27
CA THR A 80 4.40 13.50 14.17
C THR A 80 5.88 13.69 14.43
N ASN A 81 6.74 12.77 13.98
CA ASN A 81 8.17 12.78 14.28
C ASN A 81 8.94 13.66 13.30
N ALA A 82 9.10 14.94 13.67
CA ALA A 82 9.93 15.86 12.89
C ALA A 82 11.38 15.35 12.77
N GLY A 83 11.89 15.33 11.54
CA GLY A 83 13.28 14.92 11.23
C GLY A 83 13.45 13.45 10.91
N GLN A 84 12.40 12.65 10.89
CA GLN A 84 12.45 11.25 10.51
C GLN A 84 11.73 11.02 9.16
N ASN A 85 12.33 10.20 8.32
CA ASN A 85 11.65 9.67 7.14
C ASN A 85 10.68 8.58 7.60
N GLU A 86 9.42 8.69 7.22
CA GLU A 86 8.38 7.74 7.60
C GLU A 86 7.57 7.33 6.38
N ASN A 87 7.24 6.06 6.27
CA ASN A 87 6.38 5.48 5.23
C ASN A 87 5.30 4.64 5.90
N TYR A 88 4.09 5.12 5.92
CA TYR A 88 2.93 4.48 6.55
C TYR A 88 1.93 4.03 5.50
N SER A 89 1.40 2.82 5.62
CA SER A 89 0.31 2.32 4.79
C SER A 89 -1.00 2.24 5.59
N PRO A 90 -1.84 3.26 5.51
CA PRO A 90 -3.17 3.21 6.13
C PRO A 90 -4.05 2.12 5.53
N LEU A 91 -3.99 1.91 4.21
CA LEU A 91 -4.75 0.85 3.53
C LEU A 91 -4.48 -0.53 4.16
N SER A 92 -3.21 -0.85 4.34
CA SER A 92 -2.80 -2.14 4.87
C SER A 92 -3.26 -2.34 6.32
N LEU A 93 -3.16 -1.29 7.18
CA LEU A 93 -3.69 -1.32 8.54
C LEU A 93 -5.22 -1.42 8.56
N TYR A 94 -5.91 -0.77 7.63
CA TYR A 94 -7.36 -0.85 7.51
C TYR A 94 -7.84 -2.29 7.32
N TYR A 95 -7.16 -3.07 6.47
CA TYR A 95 -7.43 -4.53 6.32
C TYR A 95 -7.21 -5.29 7.63
N ALA A 96 -6.12 -5.02 8.35
CA ALA A 96 -5.81 -5.69 9.60
C ALA A 96 -6.87 -5.39 10.69
N LEU A 97 -7.33 -4.14 10.81
CA LEU A 97 -8.36 -3.76 11.75
C LEU A 97 -9.75 -4.28 11.35
N THR A 98 -10.05 -4.35 10.04
CA THR A 98 -11.29 -4.98 9.57
C THR A 98 -11.29 -6.48 9.88
N LEU A 99 -10.14 -7.17 9.80
CA LEU A 99 -10.01 -8.56 10.24
C LEU A 99 -10.35 -8.70 11.72
N LEU A 100 -9.81 -7.83 12.58
CA LEU A 100 -10.12 -7.82 14.02
C LEU A 100 -11.59 -7.53 14.28
N ALA A 101 -12.19 -6.56 13.61
CA ALA A 101 -13.60 -6.19 13.76
C ALA A 101 -14.55 -7.34 13.42
N ASN A 102 -14.20 -8.16 12.41
CA ASN A 102 -14.95 -9.38 12.07
C ASN A 102 -14.78 -10.51 13.08
N GLY A 103 -13.72 -10.48 13.89
CA GLY A 103 -13.50 -11.40 15.00
C GLY A 103 -14.06 -10.92 16.33
N ALA A 104 -14.44 -9.65 16.41
CA ALA A 104 -14.92 -9.00 17.64
C ALA A 104 -16.44 -9.09 17.79
N SER A 105 -16.90 -8.90 19.04
CA SER A 105 -18.30 -8.79 19.43
C SER A 105 -18.52 -7.59 20.37
N GLY A 106 -19.78 -7.23 20.62
CA GLY A 106 -20.16 -6.24 21.63
C GLY A 106 -19.48 -4.88 21.45
N GLU A 107 -18.96 -4.33 22.53
CA GLU A 107 -18.32 -3.01 22.57
C GLU A 107 -17.01 -2.98 21.77
N THR A 108 -16.23 -4.04 21.83
CA THR A 108 -14.98 -4.17 21.07
C THR A 108 -15.21 -4.07 19.56
N LYS A 109 -16.25 -4.71 19.05
CA LYS A 109 -16.65 -4.57 17.65
C LYS A 109 -17.07 -3.14 17.32
N ALA A 110 -17.92 -2.53 18.16
CA ALA A 110 -18.40 -1.17 17.94
C ALA A 110 -17.25 -0.14 17.94
N ASN A 111 -16.25 -0.28 18.82
CA ASN A 111 -15.08 0.58 18.87
C ASN A 111 -14.24 0.43 17.58
N LEU A 112 -14.00 -0.78 17.12
CA LEU A 112 -13.28 -1.04 15.86
C LEU A 112 -14.04 -0.51 14.64
N GLU A 113 -15.37 -0.70 14.58
CA GLU A 113 -16.21 -0.16 13.50
C GLU A 113 -16.18 1.37 13.49
N SER A 114 -16.19 2.01 14.66
CA SER A 114 -16.03 3.47 14.78
C SER A 114 -14.68 3.96 14.26
N VAL A 115 -13.59 3.28 14.62
CA VAL A 115 -12.23 3.58 14.12
C VAL A 115 -12.15 3.43 12.60
N LEU A 116 -12.82 2.43 12.04
CA LEU A 116 -12.88 2.15 10.61
C LEU A 116 -13.88 3.03 9.83
N HIS A 117 -14.58 3.92 10.49
CA HIS A 117 -15.66 4.72 9.89
C HIS A 117 -16.67 3.86 9.13
N THR A 118 -17.08 2.72 9.70
CA THR A 118 -18.09 1.81 9.15
C THR A 118 -19.09 1.39 10.22
N GLU A 119 -20.29 1.00 9.81
CA GLU A 119 -21.32 0.45 10.70
C GLU A 119 -21.47 -1.08 10.55
N ASP A 120 -20.77 -1.68 9.57
CA ASP A 120 -20.86 -3.11 9.26
C ASP A 120 -19.51 -3.63 8.79
N ALA A 121 -18.73 -4.17 9.72
CA ALA A 121 -17.42 -4.76 9.44
C ALA A 121 -17.49 -5.97 8.47
N ALA A 122 -18.61 -6.71 8.46
CA ALA A 122 -18.77 -7.86 7.57
C ALA A 122 -19.03 -7.43 6.12
N ALA A 123 -19.84 -6.38 5.92
CA ALA A 123 -19.99 -5.76 4.60
C ALA A 123 -18.66 -5.14 4.14
N MET A 124 -17.95 -4.45 5.04
CA MET A 124 -16.65 -3.86 4.75
C MET A 124 -15.62 -4.91 4.33
N ALA A 125 -15.57 -6.08 4.97
CA ALA A 125 -14.65 -7.16 4.58
C ALA A 125 -14.86 -7.60 3.13
N LYS A 126 -16.12 -7.71 2.68
CA LYS A 126 -16.45 -8.06 1.28
C LYS A 126 -16.02 -6.98 0.29
N GLU A 127 -16.28 -5.72 0.63
CA GLU A 127 -15.84 -4.56 -0.18
C GLU A 127 -14.31 -4.51 -0.30
N LEU A 128 -13.59 -4.76 0.81
CA LEU A 128 -12.14 -4.87 0.80
C LEU A 128 -11.65 -6.05 -0.02
N GLY A 129 -12.35 -7.18 -0.01
CA GLY A 129 -12.08 -8.30 -0.89
C GLY A 129 -12.17 -7.91 -2.37
N ASN A 130 -13.21 -7.16 -2.75
CA ASN A 130 -13.35 -6.59 -4.09
C ASN A 130 -12.20 -5.63 -4.40
N LEU A 131 -11.90 -4.71 -3.47
CA LEU A 131 -10.82 -3.75 -3.62
C LEU A 131 -9.46 -4.44 -3.83
N LEU A 132 -9.15 -5.48 -3.03
CA LEU A 132 -7.91 -6.23 -3.20
C LEU A 132 -7.86 -6.91 -4.58
N ARG A 133 -8.92 -7.56 -5.02
CA ARG A 133 -8.98 -8.19 -6.36
C ARG A 133 -8.80 -7.16 -7.48
N MET A 134 -9.40 -5.98 -7.32
CA MET A 134 -9.26 -4.87 -8.27
C MET A 134 -7.83 -4.30 -8.30
N LEU A 135 -7.18 -4.20 -7.14
CA LEU A 135 -5.86 -3.57 -6.99
C LEU A 135 -4.69 -4.56 -7.14
N TYR A 136 -4.93 -5.87 -6.98
CA TYR A 136 -3.86 -6.86 -7.01
C TYR A 136 -3.09 -6.80 -8.33
N ARG A 137 -1.79 -6.63 -8.22
CA ARG A 137 -0.85 -6.63 -9.36
C ARG A 137 0.35 -7.49 -9.03
N ASP A 138 0.82 -8.23 -9.99
CA ASP A 138 2.09 -8.96 -9.95
C ASP A 138 2.60 -9.16 -11.38
N ASN A 139 2.92 -8.04 -12.03
CA ASN A 139 3.43 -7.99 -13.40
C ASN A 139 4.70 -7.14 -13.48
N LYS A 140 5.17 -6.82 -14.69
CA LYS A 140 6.40 -6.06 -14.89
C LYS A 140 6.25 -4.58 -14.55
N ALA A 141 5.07 -3.99 -14.82
CA ALA A 141 4.80 -2.58 -14.61
C ALA A 141 4.49 -2.26 -13.14
N ALA A 142 3.81 -3.19 -12.46
CA ALA A 142 3.39 -2.97 -11.08
C ALA A 142 3.33 -4.26 -10.26
N LYS A 143 3.47 -4.10 -8.95
CA LYS A 143 3.18 -5.12 -7.94
C LYS A 143 2.42 -4.44 -6.80
N LEU A 144 1.30 -5.01 -6.44
CA LEU A 144 0.59 -4.67 -5.21
C LEU A 144 0.08 -5.95 -4.56
N LYS A 145 0.64 -6.26 -3.40
CA LYS A 145 0.23 -7.38 -2.56
C LYS A 145 0.08 -6.90 -1.13
N ILE A 146 -1.13 -6.90 -0.63
CA ILE A 146 -1.43 -6.68 0.80
C ILE A 146 -1.50 -8.05 1.43
N ALA A 147 -0.74 -8.29 2.50
CA ALA A 147 -0.78 -9.55 3.22
C ALA A 147 -0.90 -9.30 4.72
N ASN A 148 -1.89 -9.96 5.31
CA ASN A 148 -2.15 -9.95 6.73
C ASN A 148 -1.94 -11.34 7.31
N SER A 149 -1.39 -11.42 8.51
CA SER A 149 -1.37 -12.66 9.27
C SER A 149 -1.77 -12.43 10.71
N LEU A 150 -2.55 -13.36 11.24
CA LEU A 150 -2.96 -13.39 12.62
C LEU A 150 -2.37 -14.65 13.26
N TRP A 151 -1.60 -14.45 14.29
CA TRP A 151 -0.90 -15.48 15.04
C TRP A 151 -1.53 -15.60 16.41
N MET A 152 -1.97 -16.79 16.75
CA MET A 152 -2.70 -17.10 17.97
C MET A 152 -1.98 -18.20 18.73
N GLN A 153 -2.01 -18.15 20.07
CA GLN A 153 -1.47 -19.21 20.92
C GLN A 153 -2.10 -20.56 20.55
N ASN A 154 -1.33 -21.64 20.59
CA ASN A 154 -1.66 -22.95 20.01
C ASN A 154 -2.83 -23.67 20.66
N ASP A 155 -3.21 -23.33 21.88
CA ASP A 155 -4.37 -23.87 22.61
C ASP A 155 -5.67 -23.12 22.29
N VAL A 156 -5.60 -22.00 21.53
CA VAL A 156 -6.75 -21.18 21.12
C VAL A 156 -7.19 -21.54 19.69
N GLN A 157 -8.46 -21.91 19.51
CA GLN A 157 -8.99 -22.34 18.21
C GLN A 157 -9.79 -21.24 17.53
N PHE A 158 -9.54 -21.02 16.24
CA PHE A 158 -10.35 -20.11 15.42
C PHE A 158 -11.71 -20.71 15.07
N GLN A 159 -12.76 -19.91 15.13
CA GLN A 159 -14.09 -20.28 14.66
C GLN A 159 -14.13 -20.39 13.13
N ASP A 160 -14.92 -21.34 12.59
CA ASP A 160 -14.96 -21.60 11.14
C ASP A 160 -15.51 -20.41 10.33
N ALA A 161 -16.52 -19.70 10.86
CA ALA A 161 -17.05 -18.52 10.21
C ALA A 161 -16.01 -17.40 10.08
N PHE A 162 -15.22 -17.17 11.13
CA PHE A 162 -14.11 -16.22 11.11
C PHE A 162 -13.03 -16.62 10.11
N LYS A 163 -12.64 -17.93 10.10
CA LYS A 163 -11.67 -18.44 9.13
C LYS A 163 -12.12 -18.19 7.68
N ALA A 164 -13.39 -18.36 7.37
CA ALA A 164 -13.92 -18.11 6.03
C ALA A 164 -13.76 -16.62 5.64
N THR A 165 -14.22 -15.69 6.47
CA THR A 165 -14.05 -14.24 6.21
C THR A 165 -12.58 -13.84 6.09
N ALA A 166 -11.73 -14.33 6.99
CA ALA A 166 -10.30 -14.04 6.96
C ALA A 166 -9.64 -14.52 5.66
N THR A 167 -10.03 -15.72 5.17
CA THR A 167 -9.44 -16.33 3.98
C THR A 167 -9.99 -15.75 2.69
N ASP A 168 -11.32 -15.67 2.56
CA ASP A 168 -12.00 -15.45 1.28
C ASP A 168 -12.19 -13.97 0.96
N ASP A 169 -12.39 -13.14 2.01
CA ASP A 169 -12.63 -11.71 1.86
C ASP A 169 -11.36 -10.89 2.15
N LEU A 170 -10.61 -11.22 3.22
CA LEU A 170 -9.50 -10.38 3.68
C LEU A 170 -8.11 -10.93 3.35
N TYR A 171 -8.02 -12.09 2.69
CA TYR A 171 -6.75 -12.72 2.26
C TYR A 171 -5.74 -12.84 3.41
N ALA A 172 -6.23 -13.08 4.63
CA ALA A 172 -5.41 -13.15 5.83
C ALA A 172 -4.98 -14.59 6.15
N SER A 173 -3.71 -14.79 6.45
CA SER A 173 -3.16 -16.06 6.91
C SER A 173 -3.35 -16.21 8.43
N LEU A 174 -3.83 -17.37 8.88
CA LEU A 174 -4.08 -17.67 10.28
C LEU A 174 -3.10 -18.73 10.77
N PHE A 175 -2.48 -18.48 11.90
CA PHE A 175 -1.50 -19.41 12.50
C PHE A 175 -1.82 -19.69 13.96
N ASN A 176 -1.68 -20.97 14.35
CA ASN A 176 -1.59 -21.36 15.75
C ASN A 176 -0.13 -21.69 16.06
N VAL A 177 0.45 -21.04 17.07
CA VAL A 177 1.86 -21.16 17.41
C VAL A 177 2.06 -21.18 18.93
N ASP A 178 3.18 -21.71 19.37
CA ASP A 178 3.64 -21.56 20.74
C ASP A 178 4.56 -20.32 20.82
N PHE A 179 4.11 -19.25 21.46
CA PHE A 179 4.90 -18.04 21.60
C PHE A 179 6.08 -18.18 22.57
N THR A 180 6.15 -19.28 23.35
CA THR A 180 7.32 -19.61 24.17
C THR A 180 8.41 -20.34 23.38
N ASP A 181 8.10 -20.83 22.16
CA ASP A 181 9.06 -21.45 21.25
C ASP A 181 9.83 -20.37 20.48
N GLU A 182 11.15 -20.28 20.70
CA GLU A 182 12.03 -19.33 20.01
C GLU A 182 11.92 -19.42 18.49
N THR A 183 11.57 -20.58 17.91
CA THR A 183 11.40 -20.77 16.48
C THR A 183 10.16 -20.08 15.91
N THR A 184 9.24 -19.62 16.76
CA THR A 184 8.04 -18.88 16.32
C THR A 184 8.41 -17.54 15.69
N VAL A 185 9.39 -16.83 16.23
CA VAL A 185 9.92 -15.60 15.64
C VAL A 185 10.47 -15.86 14.22
N ASP A 186 11.23 -16.95 14.04
CA ASP A 186 11.77 -17.32 12.73
C ASP A 186 10.66 -17.63 11.71
N LYS A 187 9.55 -18.25 12.13
CA LYS A 187 8.38 -18.50 11.27
C LYS A 187 7.71 -17.19 10.85
N MET A 188 7.57 -16.24 11.77
CA MET A 188 7.01 -14.91 11.49
C MET A 188 7.90 -14.13 10.52
N ILE A 189 9.20 -14.13 10.73
CA ILE A 189 10.19 -13.52 9.84
C ILE A 189 10.14 -14.16 8.43
N ALA A 190 10.06 -15.49 8.36
CA ALA A 190 9.93 -16.20 7.10
C ALA A 190 8.65 -15.80 6.37
N TRP A 191 7.53 -15.69 7.07
CA TRP A 191 6.25 -15.26 6.50
C TRP A 191 6.35 -13.82 5.95
N ILE A 192 6.99 -12.88 6.65
CA ILE A 192 7.21 -11.52 6.15
C ILE A 192 8.03 -11.56 4.86
N ARG A 193 9.15 -12.30 4.82
CA ARG A 193 10.00 -12.42 3.63
C ARG A 193 9.28 -13.05 2.43
N GLU A 194 8.36 -13.97 2.65
CA GLU A 194 7.53 -14.56 1.57
C GLU A 194 6.51 -13.57 0.99
N ASN A 195 6.13 -12.56 1.77
CA ASN A 195 5.07 -11.61 1.40
C ASN A 195 5.60 -10.22 1.02
N THR A 196 6.92 -10.00 1.11
CA THR A 196 7.57 -8.72 0.77
C THR A 196 8.83 -8.96 -0.04
N SER A 197 9.20 -7.99 -0.90
CA SER A 197 10.36 -8.11 -1.78
C SER A 197 11.64 -7.50 -1.20
N ASN A 198 11.55 -6.47 -0.35
CA ASN A 198 12.68 -5.63 0.04
C ASN A 198 12.76 -5.34 1.55
N LEU A 199 12.03 -6.07 2.38
CA LEU A 199 12.09 -5.91 3.82
C LEU A 199 13.08 -6.89 4.45
N GLU A 200 13.90 -6.37 5.36
CA GLU A 200 14.72 -7.17 6.28
C GLU A 200 14.07 -7.08 7.67
N PRO A 201 13.16 -8.00 7.98
CA PRO A 201 12.39 -7.91 9.22
C PRO A 201 13.27 -8.20 10.43
N SER A 202 13.14 -7.38 11.45
CA SER A 202 13.56 -7.69 12.81
C SER A 202 12.33 -7.74 13.71
N PHE A 203 12.21 -8.77 14.51
CA PHE A 203 11.01 -9.01 15.31
C PHE A 203 11.38 -9.55 16.68
N SER A 204 10.72 -9.07 17.72
CA SER A 204 10.80 -9.62 19.06
C SER A 204 9.38 -9.88 19.60
N LEU A 205 9.20 -10.98 20.30
CA LEU A 205 7.93 -11.34 20.92
C LEU A 205 8.10 -11.39 22.44
N ASP A 206 7.03 -11.02 23.13
CA ASP A 206 6.86 -11.33 24.53
C ASP A 206 6.37 -12.79 24.65
N PRO A 207 6.99 -13.64 25.48
CA PRO A 207 6.50 -15.00 25.72
C PRO A 207 5.05 -15.08 26.27
N GLU A 208 4.53 -14.00 26.85
CA GLU A 208 3.15 -13.90 27.31
C GLU A 208 2.17 -13.49 26.20
N THR A 209 2.63 -13.36 24.95
CA THR A 209 1.79 -13.03 23.79
C THR A 209 0.68 -14.08 23.61
N ILE A 210 -0.56 -13.61 23.49
CA ILE A 210 -1.73 -14.44 23.16
C ILE A 210 -2.07 -14.32 21.69
N MET A 211 -2.04 -13.10 21.15
CA MET A 211 -2.37 -12.80 19.76
C MET A 211 -1.47 -11.69 19.21
N ALA A 212 -0.89 -11.95 18.04
CA ALA A 212 -0.10 -10.95 17.30
C ALA A 212 -0.61 -10.83 15.87
N ILE A 213 -0.56 -9.61 15.34
CA ILE A 213 -0.93 -9.33 13.95
C ILE A 213 0.29 -8.73 13.25
N ILE A 214 0.61 -9.31 12.09
CA ILE A 214 1.62 -8.78 11.20
C ILE A 214 0.94 -8.37 9.90
N ASN A 215 1.14 -7.14 9.55
CA ASN A 215 0.61 -6.52 8.36
C ASN A 215 1.77 -6.09 7.45
N THR A 216 1.70 -6.49 6.19
CA THR A 216 2.71 -6.13 5.17
C THR A 216 2.04 -5.65 3.89
N ILE A 217 2.73 -4.76 3.20
CA ILE A 217 2.38 -4.35 1.86
C ILE A 217 3.64 -4.33 0.99
N ASP A 218 3.60 -5.05 -0.11
CA ASP A 218 4.66 -5.08 -1.13
C ASP A 218 4.16 -4.32 -2.35
N TYR A 219 4.68 -3.11 -2.55
CA TYR A 219 4.26 -2.20 -3.60
C TYR A 219 5.41 -1.79 -4.51
N ARG A 220 5.17 -1.90 -5.81
CA ARG A 220 6.00 -1.35 -6.88
C ARG A 220 5.11 -0.80 -7.98
N ALA A 221 5.47 0.34 -8.52
CA ALA A 221 4.84 0.87 -9.71
C ALA A 221 5.83 1.68 -10.53
N ALA A 222 5.89 1.45 -11.83
CA ALA A 222 6.65 2.30 -12.74
C ALA A 222 6.00 3.69 -12.84
N TRP A 223 6.79 4.73 -13.12
CA TRP A 223 6.21 5.99 -13.56
C TRP A 223 5.46 5.79 -14.87
N TYR A 224 4.36 6.47 -15.06
CA TYR A 224 3.69 6.50 -16.35
C TYR A 224 4.63 7.05 -17.44
N ASP A 225 5.40 8.09 -17.10
CA ASP A 225 6.50 8.61 -17.89
C ASP A 225 7.79 8.54 -17.07
N GLU A 226 8.72 7.66 -17.43
CA GLU A 226 9.99 7.49 -16.72
C GLU A 226 10.87 8.74 -16.77
N PHE A 227 11.64 8.97 -15.73
CA PHE A 227 12.68 10.00 -15.73
C PHE A 227 13.91 9.52 -16.53
N MET A 228 14.48 10.42 -17.32
CA MET A 228 15.72 10.13 -18.05
C MET A 228 16.91 10.27 -17.10
N LYS A 229 17.67 9.20 -16.88
CA LYS A 229 18.83 9.20 -15.99
C LYS A 229 19.88 10.25 -16.35
N GLU A 230 20.03 10.56 -17.65
CA GLU A 230 20.99 11.56 -18.17
C GLU A 230 20.61 13.00 -17.77
N LYS A 231 19.40 13.22 -17.28
CA LYS A 231 18.92 14.51 -16.76
C LYS A 231 19.04 14.61 -15.24
N ASN A 232 19.60 13.59 -14.58
CA ASN A 232 19.83 13.69 -13.15
C ASN A 232 20.87 14.76 -12.84
N GLU A 233 20.64 15.45 -11.73
CA GLU A 233 21.55 16.49 -11.25
C GLU A 233 21.73 16.38 -9.72
N LYS A 234 22.88 16.83 -9.23
CA LYS A 234 23.13 16.92 -7.78
C LYS A 234 22.80 18.33 -7.34
N LEU A 235 21.89 18.46 -6.40
CA LEU A 235 21.45 19.72 -5.82
C LEU A 235 21.43 19.61 -4.30
N PRO A 236 21.54 20.74 -3.57
CA PRO A 236 21.40 20.73 -2.12
C PRO A 236 19.94 20.40 -1.72
N PHE A 237 19.81 19.61 -0.68
CA PHE A 237 18.58 19.40 0.04
C PHE A 237 18.74 19.98 1.46
N HIS A 238 17.84 20.87 1.86
CA HIS A 238 17.87 21.60 3.13
C HIS A 238 17.22 20.78 4.22
N THR A 239 18.01 20.00 4.97
CA THR A 239 17.53 19.24 6.12
C THR A 239 17.43 20.12 7.37
N LEU A 240 16.82 19.61 8.46
CA LEU A 240 16.80 20.30 9.75
C LEU A 240 18.22 20.47 10.36
N ALA A 241 19.18 19.66 9.97
CA ALA A 241 20.56 19.68 10.47
C ALA A 241 21.54 20.45 9.57
N GLY A 242 21.07 20.95 8.41
CA GLY A 242 21.87 21.64 7.40
C GLY A 242 21.71 21.00 6.01
N ASP A 243 22.46 21.51 5.05
CA ASP A 243 22.36 21.07 3.67
C ASP A 243 23.11 19.76 3.45
N ILE A 244 22.50 18.87 2.65
CA ILE A 244 23.13 17.66 2.12
C ILE A 244 23.04 17.67 0.60
N ASP A 245 23.99 17.03 -0.07
CA ASP A 245 23.91 16.78 -1.51
C ASP A 245 22.97 15.62 -1.79
N ALA A 246 21.93 15.82 -2.62
CA ALA A 246 21.03 14.77 -3.06
C ALA A 246 21.03 14.65 -4.59
N GLU A 247 20.81 13.44 -5.10
CA GLU A 247 20.63 13.19 -6.54
C GLU A 247 19.17 13.37 -6.91
N TYR A 248 18.90 14.32 -7.82
CA TYR A 248 17.57 14.65 -8.28
C TYR A 248 17.30 14.08 -9.67
N MET A 249 16.14 13.51 -9.83
CA MET A 249 15.55 13.18 -11.12
C MET A 249 14.82 14.41 -11.65
N THR A 250 15.01 14.73 -12.93
CA THR A 250 14.43 15.93 -13.54
C THR A 250 13.55 15.59 -14.74
N GLN A 251 12.31 16.11 -14.76
CA GLN A 251 11.36 15.96 -15.85
C GLN A 251 10.52 17.24 -16.02
N LYS A 252 10.31 17.69 -17.28
CA LYS A 252 9.37 18.75 -17.59
C LYS A 252 8.05 18.15 -18.06
N LYS A 253 6.95 18.63 -17.49
CA LYS A 253 5.57 18.37 -17.93
C LYS A 253 4.93 19.68 -18.36
N GLU A 254 4.44 19.71 -19.58
CA GLU A 254 3.71 20.85 -20.10
C GLU A 254 2.22 20.71 -19.82
N PHE A 255 1.54 21.83 -19.62
CA PHE A 255 0.10 21.88 -19.41
C PHE A 255 -0.39 20.92 -18.34
N THR A 256 0.13 21.08 -17.13
CA THR A 256 -0.16 20.21 -15.99
C THR A 256 -0.76 21.02 -14.85
N THR A 257 -1.76 20.44 -14.18
CA THR A 257 -2.40 21.05 -13.02
C THR A 257 -1.58 20.81 -11.76
N TYR A 258 -1.40 21.86 -10.96
CA TYR A 258 -0.92 21.78 -9.58
C TYR A 258 -1.89 22.53 -8.66
N TYR A 259 -1.68 22.40 -7.36
CA TYR A 259 -2.53 23.05 -6.36
C TYR A 259 -1.72 23.94 -5.45
N ARG A 260 -2.20 25.14 -5.20
CA ARG A 260 -1.58 26.11 -4.30
C ARG A 260 -2.43 26.28 -3.05
N GLY A 261 -1.93 25.78 -1.91
CA GLY A 261 -2.55 25.95 -0.61
C GLY A 261 -1.90 27.04 0.25
N ASP A 262 -2.40 27.22 1.44
CA ASP A 262 -1.81 28.13 2.44
C ASP A 262 -0.53 27.52 3.02
N GLY A 263 0.61 28.02 2.56
CA GLY A 263 1.94 27.60 2.96
C GLY A 263 2.46 26.35 2.25
N PHE A 264 1.85 25.89 1.16
CA PHE A 264 2.33 24.74 0.39
C PHE A 264 1.95 24.77 -1.09
N ALA A 265 2.70 24.03 -1.90
CA ALA A 265 2.32 23.61 -3.23
C ALA A 265 2.18 22.08 -3.28
N ARG A 266 1.20 21.59 -4.04
CA ARG A 266 0.98 20.16 -4.29
C ARG A 266 1.00 19.87 -5.77
N ALA A 267 1.77 18.86 -6.17
CA ALA A 267 1.82 18.38 -7.54
C ALA A 267 1.85 16.85 -7.58
N THR A 268 1.42 16.27 -8.69
CA THR A 268 1.17 14.83 -8.79
C THR A 268 1.88 14.27 -10.02
N LEU A 269 2.39 13.04 -9.89
CA LEU A 269 2.89 12.24 -11.00
C LEU A 269 2.11 10.93 -11.09
N ARG A 270 1.70 10.58 -12.31
CA ARG A 270 0.97 9.34 -12.58
C ARG A 270 1.89 8.12 -12.51
N LEU A 271 1.35 7.05 -11.97
CA LEU A 271 1.98 5.72 -11.95
C LEU A 271 1.33 4.82 -13.01
N ALA A 272 2.07 3.84 -13.48
CA ALA A 272 1.53 2.80 -14.34
C ALA A 272 0.44 2.02 -13.62
N GLU A 273 -0.47 1.38 -14.37
CA GLU A 273 -1.59 0.59 -13.85
C GLU A 273 -2.64 1.39 -13.05
N GLY A 274 -2.66 2.71 -13.20
CA GLY A 274 -3.53 3.62 -12.45
C GLY A 274 -2.97 3.97 -11.08
N GLY A 275 -3.36 5.08 -10.56
CA GLY A 275 -2.83 5.63 -9.32
C GLY A 275 -1.80 6.72 -9.54
N GLU A 276 -1.47 7.38 -8.46
CA GLU A 276 -0.69 8.62 -8.50
C GLU A 276 0.22 8.72 -7.28
N MET A 277 1.38 9.34 -7.49
CA MET A 277 2.21 9.82 -6.39
C MET A 277 2.05 11.33 -6.27
N ILE A 278 1.54 11.74 -5.12
CA ILE A 278 1.28 13.14 -4.75
C ILE A 278 2.47 13.64 -3.95
N PHE A 279 2.94 14.84 -4.24
CA PHE A 279 3.98 15.50 -3.48
C PHE A 279 3.46 16.82 -2.94
N VAL A 280 3.68 17.07 -1.64
CA VAL A 280 3.34 18.32 -0.96
C VAL A 280 4.62 18.96 -0.47
N LEU A 281 4.96 20.09 -1.08
CA LEU A 281 6.13 20.88 -0.75
C LEU A 281 5.72 22.10 0.08
N PRO A 282 6.16 22.23 1.36
CA PRO A 282 5.95 23.45 2.12
C PRO A 282 6.60 24.66 1.45
N ASP A 283 6.10 25.85 1.66
CA ASP A 283 6.76 27.09 1.25
C ASP A 283 8.08 27.31 2.01
N GLU A 284 8.96 28.17 1.49
CA GLU A 284 10.29 28.42 2.10
C GLU A 284 10.23 28.88 3.56
N ASN A 285 9.15 29.57 3.94
CA ASN A 285 8.97 30.10 5.31
C ASN A 285 8.01 29.23 6.15
N THR A 286 7.68 28.04 5.70
CA THR A 286 6.77 27.11 6.38
C THR A 286 7.45 25.75 6.50
N THR A 287 7.42 25.15 7.68
CA THR A 287 7.97 23.80 7.87
C THR A 287 6.90 22.74 7.64
N LEU A 288 7.34 21.52 7.26
CA LEU A 288 6.43 20.38 7.14
C LEU A 288 5.71 20.10 8.46
N SER A 289 6.41 20.21 9.60
CA SER A 289 5.83 20.01 10.93
C SER A 289 4.74 21.02 11.28
N GLU A 290 4.89 22.29 10.86
CA GLU A 290 3.84 23.31 11.02
C GLU A 290 2.60 22.97 10.20
N LEU A 291 2.77 22.50 8.97
CA LEU A 291 1.65 22.06 8.14
C LEU A 291 0.93 20.86 8.76
N LEU A 292 1.67 19.85 9.21
CA LEU A 292 1.12 18.63 9.82
C LEU A 292 0.47 18.87 11.19
N SER A 293 0.81 19.98 11.88
CA SER A 293 0.19 20.33 13.17
C SER A 293 -1.16 21.06 13.06
N ARG A 294 -1.58 21.41 11.84
CA ARG A 294 -2.87 22.08 11.60
C ARG A 294 -4.02 21.11 11.77
N GLU A 295 -5.19 21.64 12.11
CA GLU A 295 -6.42 20.85 12.14
C GLU A 295 -6.77 20.34 10.73
N ASN A 296 -7.16 19.06 10.62
CA ASN A 296 -7.44 18.39 9.35
C ASN A 296 -6.29 18.53 8.33
N ALA A 297 -5.06 18.43 8.82
CA ALA A 297 -3.84 18.70 8.05
C ALA A 297 -3.79 17.86 6.77
N LEU A 298 -3.94 16.54 6.88
CA LEU A 298 -3.80 15.66 5.72
C LEU A 298 -4.90 15.87 4.68
N ASN A 299 -6.13 16.07 5.10
CA ASN A 299 -7.21 16.41 4.16
C ASN A 299 -6.88 17.71 3.42
N THR A 300 -6.43 18.75 4.14
CA THR A 300 -6.07 20.03 3.52
C THR A 300 -4.88 19.88 2.56
N LEU A 301 -3.87 19.11 2.93
CA LEU A 301 -2.65 18.92 2.13
C LEU A 301 -2.89 18.05 0.90
N LEU A 302 -3.74 17.02 1.00
CA LEU A 302 -3.98 16.08 -0.10
C LEU A 302 -5.13 16.48 -1.01
N GLU A 303 -6.16 17.16 -0.48
CA GLU A 303 -7.38 17.50 -1.25
C GLU A 303 -7.56 19.01 -1.44
N GLY A 304 -7.02 19.83 -0.53
CA GLY A 304 -7.21 21.28 -0.55
C GLY A 304 -6.30 22.00 -1.55
N GLY A 305 -6.47 23.34 -1.60
CA GLY A 305 -5.70 24.25 -2.46
C GLY A 305 -6.45 24.68 -3.71
N GLU A 306 -6.00 25.79 -4.28
CA GLU A 306 -6.50 26.35 -5.53
C GLU A 306 -5.80 25.66 -6.73
N SER A 307 -6.57 25.11 -7.63
CA SER A 307 -6.06 24.46 -8.85
C SER A 307 -5.52 25.50 -9.83
N ARG A 308 -4.33 25.27 -10.37
CA ARG A 308 -3.64 26.12 -11.35
C ARG A 308 -2.99 25.27 -12.43
N ASP A 309 -2.99 25.77 -13.67
CA ASP A 309 -2.30 25.11 -14.78
C ASP A 309 -0.95 25.77 -15.03
N ALA A 310 0.08 24.95 -15.21
CA ALA A 310 1.45 25.39 -15.44
C ALA A 310 2.23 24.41 -16.33
N ASP A 311 3.35 24.89 -16.87
CA ASP A 311 4.43 24.02 -17.31
C ASP A 311 5.33 23.77 -16.10
N ILE A 312 5.37 22.53 -15.63
CA ILE A 312 6.06 22.18 -14.39
C ILE A 312 7.39 21.49 -14.70
N THR A 313 8.48 22.01 -14.14
CA THR A 313 9.74 21.28 -14.04
C THR A 313 9.81 20.61 -12.68
N TYR A 314 9.62 19.31 -12.68
CA TYR A 314 9.78 18.47 -11.47
C TYR A 314 11.26 18.19 -11.24
N ARG A 315 11.73 18.42 -10.00
CA ARG A 315 13.01 17.92 -9.48
C ARG A 315 12.75 17.17 -8.19
N ILE A 316 12.82 15.86 -8.27
CA ILE A 316 12.49 14.96 -7.16
C ILE A 316 13.77 14.25 -6.73
N PRO A 317 14.18 14.36 -5.46
CA PRO A 317 15.34 13.64 -4.97
C PRO A 317 15.05 12.14 -4.98
N LYS A 318 16.06 11.33 -5.28
CA LYS A 318 16.00 9.89 -5.11
C LYS A 318 16.10 9.58 -3.62
N PHE A 319 15.28 8.63 -3.16
CA PHE A 319 15.32 8.20 -1.77
C PHE A 319 14.86 6.75 -1.61
N ARG A 320 15.35 6.12 -0.55
CA ARG A 320 14.85 4.82 -0.10
C ARG A 320 15.01 4.69 1.41
N PHE A 321 14.04 4.06 2.05
CA PHE A 321 14.09 3.72 3.47
C PHE A 321 13.00 2.71 3.84
N SER A 322 13.16 2.11 5.01
CA SER A 322 12.15 1.26 5.64
C SER A 322 11.57 1.95 6.87
N SER A 323 10.32 1.63 7.19
CA SER A 323 9.67 2.03 8.44
C SER A 323 9.17 0.80 9.17
N ASP A 324 9.28 0.82 10.50
CA ASP A 324 8.79 -0.21 11.43
C ASP A 324 7.99 0.46 12.54
N PHE A 325 6.68 0.25 12.53
CA PHE A 325 5.76 0.85 13.48
C PHE A 325 5.21 -0.20 14.44
N ASP A 326 5.27 0.13 15.75
CA ASP A 326 4.35 -0.43 16.73
C ASP A 326 3.07 0.40 16.69
N LEU A 327 1.98 -0.20 16.22
CA LEU A 327 0.73 0.52 16.01
C LEU A 327 -0.21 0.51 17.22
N ALA A 328 0.14 -0.18 18.32
CA ALA A 328 -0.71 -0.20 19.50
C ALA A 328 -0.97 1.21 20.09
N PRO A 329 0.01 2.12 20.20
CA PRO A 329 -0.25 3.48 20.64
C PRO A 329 -1.21 4.26 19.73
N LEU A 330 -1.07 4.09 18.41
CA LEU A 330 -1.97 4.71 17.43
C LEU A 330 -3.41 4.24 17.59
N ILE A 331 -3.63 2.93 17.66
CA ILE A 331 -4.96 2.33 17.74
C ILE A 331 -5.66 2.72 19.05
N LYS A 332 -4.92 2.78 20.16
CA LYS A 332 -5.42 3.32 21.43
C LYS A 332 -5.85 4.78 21.29
N ALA A 333 -5.03 5.61 20.63
CA ALA A 333 -5.33 7.03 20.40
C ALA A 333 -6.51 7.23 19.41
N LEU A 334 -6.84 6.24 18.59
CA LEU A 334 -8.02 6.25 17.72
C LEU A 334 -9.30 5.80 18.44
N GLY A 335 -9.22 5.20 19.64
CA GLY A 335 -10.37 4.84 20.47
C GLY A 335 -10.66 3.34 20.60
N ALA A 336 -9.77 2.46 20.14
CA ALA A 336 -9.90 1.01 20.30
C ALA A 336 -8.86 0.44 21.28
N GLU A 337 -8.73 1.04 22.47
CA GLU A 337 -7.76 0.59 23.49
C GLU A 337 -8.14 -0.75 24.13
N ASP A 338 -9.45 -1.06 24.18
CA ASP A 338 -9.98 -2.26 24.80
C ASP A 338 -9.46 -3.54 24.16
N ILE A 339 -9.14 -3.55 22.86
CA ILE A 339 -8.59 -4.72 22.16
C ILE A 339 -7.29 -5.26 22.77
N PHE A 340 -6.56 -4.41 23.52
CA PHE A 340 -5.29 -4.74 24.18
C PHE A 340 -5.45 -5.11 25.66
N THR A 341 -6.66 -5.29 26.12
CA THR A 341 -6.97 -5.53 27.54
C THR A 341 -7.81 -6.80 27.75
N ASP A 342 -8.02 -7.18 28.99
CA ASP A 342 -8.91 -8.27 29.37
C ASP A 342 -10.40 -8.00 29.10
N LYS A 343 -10.76 -6.78 28.67
CA LYS A 343 -12.12 -6.42 28.25
C LYS A 343 -12.39 -6.74 26.78
N ALA A 344 -11.38 -7.12 26.02
CA ALA A 344 -11.54 -7.46 24.62
C ALA A 344 -12.52 -8.61 24.42
N ASP A 345 -13.50 -8.41 23.58
CA ASP A 345 -14.48 -9.45 23.21
C ASP A 345 -14.22 -9.91 21.77
N PHE A 346 -13.40 -10.95 21.62
CA PHE A 346 -13.16 -11.63 20.35
C PHE A 346 -13.94 -12.94 20.22
N SER A 347 -15.13 -13.01 20.81
CA SER A 347 -15.97 -14.22 20.81
C SER A 347 -16.45 -14.66 19.42
N ALA A 348 -16.44 -13.79 18.41
CA ALA A 348 -16.68 -14.18 17.01
C ALA A 348 -15.45 -14.84 16.36
N MET A 349 -14.25 -14.63 16.89
CA MET A 349 -13.00 -15.20 16.40
C MET A 349 -12.68 -16.54 17.08
N THR A 350 -12.85 -16.60 18.39
CA THR A 350 -12.49 -17.75 19.24
C THR A 350 -13.41 -17.88 20.45
N ALA A 351 -13.55 -19.11 20.96
CA ALA A 351 -14.33 -19.36 22.19
C ALA A 351 -13.56 -19.05 23.48
N GLN A 352 -12.24 -18.91 23.42
CA GLN A 352 -11.39 -18.57 24.56
C GLN A 352 -11.21 -17.04 24.67
N PRO A 353 -11.05 -16.48 25.88
CA PRO A 353 -10.64 -15.10 26.05
C PRO A 353 -9.32 -14.82 25.31
N ALA A 354 -9.29 -13.77 24.52
CA ALA A 354 -8.10 -13.35 23.81
C ALA A 354 -8.02 -11.82 23.75
N ALA A 355 -6.81 -11.29 23.79
CA ALA A 355 -6.52 -9.88 23.60
C ALA A 355 -5.33 -9.72 22.65
N VAL A 356 -5.29 -8.63 21.91
CA VAL A 356 -4.17 -8.31 21.03
C VAL A 356 -2.97 -7.92 21.89
N SER A 357 -1.84 -8.58 21.71
CA SER A 357 -0.60 -8.24 22.39
C SER A 357 0.23 -7.25 21.55
N GLN A 358 0.23 -7.40 20.22
CA GLN A 358 1.04 -6.58 19.33
C GLN A 358 0.40 -6.43 17.95
N ILE A 359 0.52 -5.22 17.38
CA ILE A 359 0.23 -4.95 15.96
C ILE A 359 1.44 -4.24 15.37
N LYS A 360 2.09 -4.88 14.40
CA LYS A 360 3.27 -4.35 13.72
C LYS A 360 2.98 -4.09 12.25
N GLN A 361 3.46 -2.95 11.76
CA GLN A 361 3.52 -2.68 10.33
C GLN A 361 4.96 -2.38 9.92
N GLN A 362 5.43 -3.11 8.94
CA GLN A 362 6.70 -2.84 8.28
C GLN A 362 6.46 -2.50 6.82
N SER A 363 7.09 -1.44 6.37
CA SER A 363 6.98 -0.97 5.00
C SER A 363 8.35 -0.55 4.44
N PHE A 364 8.47 -0.57 3.14
CA PHE A 364 9.64 -0.13 2.39
C PHE A 364 9.20 0.77 1.25
N ILE A 365 9.96 1.84 1.00
CA ILE A 365 9.80 2.69 -0.16
C ILE A 365 11.16 2.96 -0.80
N GLU A 366 11.19 2.95 -2.13
CA GLU A 366 12.28 3.44 -2.95
C GLU A 366 11.70 4.26 -4.09
N VAL A 367 12.22 5.46 -4.32
CA VAL A 367 11.82 6.33 -5.44
C VAL A 367 13.05 6.63 -6.28
N ASN A 368 12.99 6.21 -7.54
CA ASN A 368 14.05 6.37 -8.52
C ASN A 368 13.49 6.69 -9.91
N GLU A 369 14.33 6.76 -10.95
CA GLU A 369 13.96 7.17 -12.30
C GLU A 369 12.85 6.31 -12.93
N LYS A 370 12.74 5.07 -12.48
CA LYS A 370 11.80 4.08 -13.03
C LYS A 370 10.43 4.08 -12.34
N GLY A 371 10.37 4.58 -11.11
CA GLY A 371 9.14 4.55 -10.31
C GLY A 371 9.36 4.40 -8.83
N VAL A 372 8.34 3.90 -8.17
CA VAL A 372 8.36 3.48 -6.76
C VAL A 372 8.76 2.01 -6.71
N ALA A 373 9.94 1.70 -6.17
CA ALA A 373 10.54 0.35 -6.10
C ALA A 373 10.51 -0.44 -7.43
N ALA A 374 10.44 0.25 -8.59
CA ALA A 374 10.15 -0.35 -9.88
C ALA A 374 11.38 -0.84 -10.64
N SER A 375 11.14 -1.86 -11.48
CA SER A 375 12.04 -2.28 -12.57
C SER A 375 11.69 -1.51 -13.85
N ALA A 376 12.55 -1.53 -14.88
CA ALA A 376 12.31 -0.82 -16.14
C ALA A 376 11.01 -1.29 -16.82
N TYR A 377 10.14 -0.33 -17.09
CA TYR A 377 8.93 -0.49 -17.88
C TYR A 377 8.78 0.76 -18.77
N THR A 378 8.47 0.60 -20.04
CA THR A 378 8.27 1.73 -20.96
C THR A 378 6.88 1.63 -21.55
N MET A 379 6.02 2.60 -21.24
CA MET A 379 4.74 2.81 -21.92
C MET A 379 4.91 3.94 -22.96
N ILE A 380 4.47 3.69 -24.18
CA ILE A 380 4.47 4.71 -25.23
C ILE A 380 3.00 4.94 -25.63
N ASP A 381 2.36 5.92 -25.01
CA ASP A 381 1.06 6.41 -25.45
C ASP A 381 1.23 7.73 -26.20
N ALA A 382 0.80 7.77 -27.46
CA ALA A 382 0.70 8.99 -28.24
C ALA A 382 -0.68 9.62 -28.01
N VAL A 383 -0.78 10.60 -27.13
CA VAL A 383 -1.99 11.40 -26.97
C VAL A 383 -1.91 12.59 -27.92
N ALA A 384 -2.92 12.75 -28.79
CA ALA A 384 -3.07 13.98 -29.58
C ALA A 384 -3.43 15.13 -28.64
N MET A 385 -2.45 15.97 -28.31
CA MET A 385 -2.67 17.17 -27.51
C MET A 385 -3.17 18.30 -28.43
N GLY A 386 -4.23 18.99 -27.99
CA GLY A 386 -4.59 20.30 -28.54
C GLY A 386 -3.44 21.29 -28.31
N LEU A 387 -3.44 22.40 -29.06
CA LEU A 387 -2.44 23.46 -28.85
C LEU A 387 -2.57 23.99 -27.42
N PRO A 388 -1.46 23.99 -26.63
CA PRO A 388 -1.48 24.52 -25.27
C PRO A 388 -1.85 26.02 -25.29
N PRO A 389 -2.52 26.52 -24.24
CA PRO A 389 -2.76 27.94 -24.08
C PRO A 389 -1.42 28.71 -24.08
N GLU A 390 -1.37 29.85 -24.73
CA GLU A 390 -0.19 30.74 -24.69
C GLU A 390 -0.07 31.38 -23.29
N GLY A 391 1.16 31.40 -22.73
CA GLY A 391 1.46 32.17 -21.51
C GLY A 391 1.21 31.44 -20.20
N LEU A 392 1.26 30.12 -20.20
CA LEU A 392 1.21 29.34 -18.95
C LEU A 392 2.32 29.71 -17.97
N GLU A 393 2.02 29.62 -16.69
CA GLU A 393 3.00 29.73 -15.61
C GLU A 393 4.12 28.70 -15.81
N GLN A 394 5.38 29.09 -15.58
CA GLN A 394 6.52 28.19 -15.53
C GLN A 394 6.83 27.93 -14.08
N LEU A 395 6.47 26.74 -13.58
CA LEU A 395 6.67 26.34 -12.19
C LEU A 395 7.90 25.45 -12.04
N ASP A 396 8.83 25.86 -11.18
CA ASP A 396 9.93 25.01 -10.71
C ASP A 396 9.47 24.30 -9.41
N PHE A 397 9.15 23.02 -9.53
CA PHE A 397 8.71 22.19 -8.40
C PHE A 397 9.86 21.31 -7.94
N THR A 398 10.80 21.93 -7.20
CA THR A 398 11.99 21.26 -6.65
C THR A 398 11.79 20.88 -5.20
N LEU A 399 11.74 19.58 -4.92
CA LEU A 399 11.61 19.02 -3.56
C LEU A 399 12.96 19.11 -2.82
N ASN A 400 13.39 20.32 -2.49
CA ASN A 400 14.70 20.60 -1.90
C ASN A 400 14.70 20.80 -0.38
N ARG A 401 13.61 20.50 0.29
CA ARG A 401 13.42 20.61 1.76
C ARG A 401 12.40 19.57 2.21
N PRO A 402 12.22 19.32 3.52
CA PRO A 402 11.29 18.32 4.01
C PRO A 402 9.91 18.42 3.36
N PHE A 403 9.42 17.31 2.83
CA PHE A 403 8.16 17.24 2.09
C PHE A 403 7.34 16.01 2.52
N LEU A 404 6.02 16.08 2.27
CA LEU A 404 5.13 14.94 2.39
C LEU A 404 4.88 14.34 1.00
N TYR A 405 4.74 13.04 0.96
CA TYR A 405 4.21 12.35 -0.22
C TYR A 405 3.02 11.47 0.17
N ALA A 406 2.17 11.20 -0.81
CA ALA A 406 1.14 10.18 -0.71
C ALA A 406 1.09 9.37 -2.00
N ILE A 407 0.63 8.12 -1.91
CA ILE A 407 0.39 7.26 -3.05
C ILE A 407 -1.04 6.80 -2.99
N THR A 408 -1.80 7.10 -4.05
CA THR A 408 -3.17 6.63 -4.22
C THR A 408 -3.23 5.53 -5.25
N ALA A 409 -4.16 4.60 -5.04
CA ALA A 409 -4.53 3.61 -6.04
C ALA A 409 -5.44 4.22 -7.11
N ASP A 410 -5.62 3.50 -8.21
CA ASP A 410 -6.73 3.75 -9.11
C ASP A 410 -8.07 3.66 -8.35
N GLY A 411 -8.91 4.68 -8.48
CA GLY A 411 -10.13 4.83 -7.66
C GLY A 411 -9.93 5.65 -6.37
N GLY A 412 -8.72 6.21 -6.13
CA GLY A 412 -8.47 7.22 -5.10
C GLY A 412 -8.27 6.68 -3.68
N ALA A 413 -8.13 5.36 -3.48
CA ALA A 413 -7.80 4.80 -2.17
C ALA A 413 -6.39 5.21 -1.75
N LEU A 414 -6.21 5.81 -0.58
CA LEU A 414 -4.92 6.22 -0.04
C LEU A 414 -4.14 5.00 0.46
N MET A 415 -3.12 4.58 -0.31
CA MET A 415 -2.32 3.40 -0.02
C MET A 415 -1.17 3.68 0.92
N PHE A 416 -0.46 4.80 0.69
CA PHE A 416 0.68 5.22 1.48
C PHE A 416 0.65 6.72 1.72
N VAL A 417 1.16 7.11 2.85
CA VAL A 417 1.52 8.48 3.16
C VAL A 417 2.82 8.49 3.94
N GLY A 418 3.71 9.43 3.65
CA GLY A 418 5.00 9.48 4.30
C GLY A 418 5.67 10.84 4.23
N THR A 419 6.71 10.97 5.00
CA THR A 419 7.53 12.18 5.12
C THR A 419 8.97 11.89 4.72
N VAL A 420 9.59 12.85 4.04
CA VAL A 420 11.01 12.81 3.70
C VAL A 420 11.68 14.03 4.27
N TYR A 421 12.49 13.83 5.32
CA TYR A 421 13.27 14.88 5.98
C TYR A 421 14.73 14.90 5.51
N ALA A 422 15.24 13.77 5.05
CA ALA A 422 16.57 13.64 4.48
C ALA A 422 16.56 12.50 3.43
N PRO A 423 16.58 12.83 2.13
CA PRO A 423 16.65 11.80 1.09
C PRO A 423 18.00 11.11 1.11
N SER A 424 18.01 9.78 1.03
CA SER A 424 19.21 8.94 0.91
C SER A 424 18.87 7.72 0.06
N MET A 425 19.89 7.14 -0.58
CA MET A 425 19.83 5.86 -1.29
C MET A 425 20.65 4.76 -0.56
N ASP A 426 21.21 5.10 0.60
CA ASP A 426 22.01 4.19 1.43
C ASP A 426 21.15 3.37 2.40
#